data_dedf6776f15f971ae56c9bbf02ca9512
#
_entry.id   dedf6776f15f971ae56c9bbf02ca9512
#
_cell.length_a   1.000
_cell.length_b   1.000
_cell.length_c   1.000
_cell.angle_alpha   90.00
_cell.angle_beta   90.00
_cell.angle_gamma   90.00
#
_symmetry.space_group_name_H-M   'P 1'
#
loop_
_entity.id
_entity.type
_entity.pdbx_description
1 polymer ?
#
loop_
_entity_poly.entity_id
_entity_poly.type
_entity_poly.pdbx_seq_one_letter_code
_entity_poly.pdbx_strand_id
1 'polypeptide(L)'
;MVTCQSILSMAKKANFFDSILTGDEKWIAFDNTHRGLQWLDPDQVPEGTPKPHKFVKKVMLCVWWNTKGIVHHEVLESGQTVNSDLYCLQLERVNQGLIRKGIDPTKTRLLHDNARPHVSFKTQQKIEELGWRVLPHAPYSPDLAPSDYHLFRSMEHSLRNMQFVNINDVRKWVGDFFASKPATFYDTGIRNLRERCKSTIATQGEYYID
;
A
#
# COMPACT_ATOMS: atom_id res chain seq x y z
N MET A 1 13.53 -13.18 8.68
CA MET A 1 13.10 -14.10 9.76
C MET A 1 12.80 -13.41 11.08
N VAL A 2 13.71 -12.65 11.69
CA VAL A 2 13.51 -11.97 13.00
C VAL A 2 12.24 -11.10 13.01
N THR A 3 12.02 -10.31 11.96
CA THR A 3 10.81 -9.48 11.79
C THR A 3 9.52 -10.30 11.87
N CYS A 4 9.45 -11.41 11.13
CA CYS A 4 8.29 -12.29 11.12
C CYS A 4 8.05 -12.94 12.49
N GLN A 5 9.11 -13.39 13.17
CA GLN A 5 9.00 -13.92 14.53
C GLN A 5 8.47 -12.89 15.51
N SER A 6 8.94 -11.64 15.43
CA SER A 6 8.46 -10.51 16.23
C SER A 6 6.97 -10.25 16.00
N ILE A 7 6.54 -10.15 14.73
CA ILE A 7 5.13 -9.95 14.35
C ILE A 7 4.26 -11.10 14.89
N LEU A 8 4.66 -12.36 14.69
CA LEU A 8 3.90 -13.53 15.17
C LEU A 8 3.83 -13.59 16.70
N SER A 9 4.88 -13.18 17.40
CA SER A 9 4.87 -13.08 18.86
C SER A 9 3.85 -12.04 19.33
N MET A 10 3.82 -10.86 18.71
CA MET A 10 2.84 -9.81 18.99
C MET A 10 1.41 -10.22 18.61
N ALA A 11 1.25 -10.99 17.53
CA ALA A 11 -0.03 -11.48 17.02
C ALA A 11 -0.74 -12.52 17.95
N LYS A 12 -0.09 -12.96 19.04
CA LYS A 12 -0.72 -13.75 20.10
C LYS A 12 -1.67 -12.90 20.96
N LYS A 13 -1.52 -11.58 20.98
CA LYS A 13 -2.39 -10.67 21.71
C LYS A 13 -3.71 -10.49 20.96
N ALA A 14 -4.82 -10.49 21.70
CA ALA A 14 -6.12 -10.14 21.14
C ALA A 14 -6.05 -8.76 20.45
N ASN A 15 -6.77 -8.60 19.35
CA ASN A 15 -6.91 -7.35 18.61
C ASN A 15 -5.59 -6.77 18.03
N PHE A 16 -4.51 -7.57 17.94
CA PHE A 16 -3.26 -7.10 17.38
C PHE A 16 -3.44 -6.58 15.94
N PHE A 17 -4.06 -7.37 15.06
CA PHE A 17 -4.29 -6.99 13.67
C PHE A 17 -5.21 -5.78 13.53
N ASP A 18 -6.19 -5.61 14.42
CA ASP A 18 -7.12 -4.48 14.42
C ASP A 18 -6.44 -3.15 14.78
N SER A 19 -5.26 -3.21 15.39
CA SER A 19 -4.44 -2.05 15.72
C SER A 19 -3.44 -1.67 14.63
N ILE A 20 -3.29 -2.48 13.58
CA ILE A 20 -2.37 -2.20 12.48
C ILE A 20 -2.95 -1.11 11.59
N LEU A 21 -2.16 -0.07 11.38
CA LEU A 21 -2.30 0.91 10.33
C LEU A 21 -1.13 0.71 9.36
N THR A 22 -1.40 0.32 8.13
CA THR A 22 -0.35 0.20 7.12
C THR A 22 -0.42 1.35 6.14
N GLY A 23 0.74 1.86 5.72
CA GLY A 23 0.86 2.96 4.78
C GLY A 23 1.93 2.67 3.74
N ASP A 24 1.73 3.18 2.51
CA ASP A 24 2.67 3.00 1.41
C ASP A 24 2.36 3.94 0.23
N GLU A 25 3.29 4.07 -0.73
CA GLU A 25 3.20 4.90 -1.91
C GLU A 25 3.25 4.09 -3.20
N LYS A 26 2.39 4.49 -4.15
CA LYS A 26 2.35 3.88 -5.48
C LYS A 26 2.27 4.91 -6.59
N TRP A 27 3.10 4.74 -7.62
CA TRP A 27 2.95 5.47 -8.85
C TRP A 27 1.75 4.98 -9.67
N ILE A 28 0.90 5.91 -10.10
CA ILE A 28 -0.19 5.66 -11.05
C ILE A 28 0.16 6.38 -12.35
N ALA A 29 0.28 5.62 -13.42
CA ALA A 29 0.51 6.17 -14.75
C ALA A 29 -0.79 6.74 -15.35
N PHE A 30 -0.68 7.74 -16.21
CA PHE A 30 -1.82 8.26 -16.97
C PHE A 30 -2.24 7.30 -18.09
N ASP A 31 -1.29 6.52 -18.59
CA ASP A 31 -1.54 5.45 -19.57
C ASP A 31 -1.08 4.12 -18.95
N ASN A 32 -2.02 3.22 -18.73
CA ASN A 32 -1.80 1.90 -18.14
C ASN A 32 -2.04 0.78 -19.19
N THR A 33 -1.72 1.05 -20.46
CA THR A 33 -1.85 0.06 -21.52
C THR A 33 -1.12 -1.22 -21.18
N HIS A 34 -1.85 -2.31 -21.07
CA HIS A 34 -1.33 -3.64 -20.74
C HIS A 34 -1.14 -4.48 -21.98
N ARG A 35 0.06 -5.05 -22.14
CA ARG A 35 0.37 -6.02 -23.20
C ARG A 35 0.19 -7.42 -22.62
N GLY A 36 -0.88 -8.08 -23.02
CA GLY A 36 -1.14 -9.48 -22.67
C GLY A 36 -0.73 -10.45 -23.78
N LEU A 37 -0.62 -11.72 -23.42
CA LEU A 37 -0.62 -12.79 -24.39
C LEU A 37 -2.00 -12.86 -25.05
N GLN A 38 -2.05 -13.08 -26.36
CA GLN A 38 -3.27 -13.28 -27.12
C GLN A 38 -3.36 -14.77 -27.48
N TRP A 39 -4.49 -15.38 -27.21
CA TRP A 39 -4.81 -16.70 -27.74
C TRP A 39 -5.32 -16.50 -29.15
N LEU A 40 -4.62 -17.09 -30.12
CA LEU A 40 -4.92 -16.96 -31.54
C LEU A 40 -5.00 -18.34 -32.16
N ASP A 41 -5.86 -18.47 -33.19
CA ASP A 41 -5.82 -19.63 -34.07
C ASP A 41 -4.52 -19.66 -34.88
N PRO A 42 -4.09 -20.83 -35.39
CA PRO A 42 -2.79 -20.97 -36.06
C PRO A 42 -2.52 -20.02 -37.22
N ASP A 43 -3.58 -19.49 -37.85
CA ASP A 43 -3.50 -18.60 -39.00
C ASP A 43 -3.80 -17.12 -38.67
N GLN A 44 -4.01 -16.78 -37.39
CA GLN A 44 -4.29 -15.41 -36.97
C GLN A 44 -3.01 -14.65 -36.59
N VAL A 45 -2.94 -13.39 -37.04
CA VAL A 45 -1.84 -12.46 -36.69
C VAL A 45 -2.23 -11.69 -35.44
N PRO A 46 -1.33 -11.59 -34.43
CA PRO A 46 -1.59 -10.80 -33.23
C PRO A 46 -1.91 -9.35 -33.53
N GLU A 47 -2.96 -8.80 -32.90
CA GLU A 47 -3.18 -7.35 -32.92
C GLU A 47 -2.03 -6.64 -32.20
N GLY A 48 -1.37 -5.73 -32.93
CA GLY A 48 -0.26 -4.94 -32.39
C GLY A 48 -0.74 -3.97 -31.31
N THR A 49 -0.42 -4.23 -30.05
CA THR A 49 -0.61 -3.22 -29.00
C THR A 49 0.53 -2.19 -29.08
N PRO A 50 0.25 -0.89 -29.23
CA PRO A 50 1.29 0.14 -29.25
C PRO A 50 2.21 0.06 -28.05
N LYS A 51 3.51 0.36 -28.24
CA LYS A 51 4.43 0.48 -27.11
C LYS A 51 4.04 1.72 -26.30
N PRO A 52 3.93 1.61 -24.96
CA PRO A 52 3.74 2.81 -24.14
C PRO A 52 4.88 3.80 -24.40
N HIS A 53 4.57 5.08 -24.37
CA HIS A 53 5.57 6.13 -24.51
C HIS A 53 6.68 5.97 -23.47
N LYS A 54 7.94 6.23 -23.86
CA LYS A 54 9.12 6.09 -23.01
C LYS A 54 9.04 6.93 -21.70
N PHE A 55 8.27 8.01 -21.73
CA PHE A 55 8.02 8.92 -20.61
C PHE A 55 6.51 9.02 -20.36
N VAL A 56 5.97 8.06 -19.62
CA VAL A 56 4.57 8.13 -19.22
C VAL A 56 4.43 9.09 -18.07
N LYS A 57 3.53 10.08 -18.20
CA LYS A 57 3.15 10.96 -17.10
C LYS A 57 2.54 10.12 -15.99
N LYS A 58 2.98 10.35 -14.76
CA LYS A 58 2.52 9.61 -13.58
C LYS A 58 2.39 10.53 -12.37
N VAL A 59 1.54 10.14 -11.43
CA VAL A 59 1.35 10.80 -10.13
C VAL A 59 1.50 9.77 -9.02
N MET A 60 1.86 10.25 -7.83
CA MET A 60 2.06 9.38 -6.68
C MET A 60 0.80 9.35 -5.81
N LEU A 61 0.31 8.16 -5.55
CA LEU A 61 -0.70 7.88 -4.53
C LEU A 61 0.01 7.53 -3.24
N CYS A 62 -0.35 8.20 -2.13
CA CYS A 62 0.00 7.81 -0.78
C CYS A 62 -1.27 7.33 -0.08
N VAL A 63 -1.23 6.19 0.62
CA VAL A 63 -2.43 5.61 1.23
C VAL A 63 -2.13 5.00 2.59
N TRP A 64 -3.02 5.21 3.55
CA TRP A 64 -3.02 4.57 4.88
C TRP A 64 -4.36 3.90 5.14
N TRP A 65 -4.31 2.65 5.55
CA TRP A 65 -5.50 1.84 5.74
C TRP A 65 -5.32 0.80 6.87
N ASN A 66 -6.43 0.25 7.34
CA ASN A 66 -6.48 -0.74 8.41
C ASN A 66 -7.56 -1.79 8.10
N THR A 67 -7.85 -2.69 9.04
CA THR A 67 -8.89 -3.73 8.90
C THR A 67 -10.29 -3.19 8.60
N LYS A 68 -10.55 -1.91 8.87
CA LYS A 68 -11.87 -1.26 8.63
C LYS A 68 -11.95 -0.49 7.31
N GLY A 69 -10.83 -0.38 6.58
CA GLY A 69 -10.77 0.33 5.31
C GLY A 69 -9.73 1.47 5.27
N ILE A 70 -9.88 2.33 4.27
CA ILE A 70 -8.98 3.47 4.08
C ILE A 70 -9.15 4.48 5.21
N VAL A 71 -8.05 4.87 5.85
CA VAL A 71 -8.02 5.93 6.86
C VAL A 71 -7.78 7.28 6.20
N HIS A 72 -6.79 7.35 5.32
CA HIS A 72 -6.43 8.54 4.57
C HIS A 72 -5.74 8.17 3.26
N HIS A 73 -5.91 8.99 2.23
CA HIS A 73 -5.13 8.89 1.00
C HIS A 73 -4.97 10.25 0.35
N GLU A 74 -3.90 10.42 -0.39
CA GLU A 74 -3.58 11.61 -1.17
C GLU A 74 -3.00 11.22 -2.52
N VAL A 75 -3.43 11.92 -3.59
CA VAL A 75 -2.75 11.88 -4.89
C VAL A 75 -1.95 13.17 -5.03
N LEU A 76 -0.64 13.04 -5.02
CA LEU A 76 0.30 14.16 -5.10
C LEU A 76 0.27 14.80 -6.50
N GLU A 77 0.61 16.09 -6.57
CA GLU A 77 0.73 16.79 -7.85
C GLU A 77 1.83 16.18 -8.74
N SER A 78 1.72 16.41 -10.04
CA SER A 78 2.69 15.87 -11.01
C SER A 78 4.11 16.35 -10.71
N GLY A 79 5.05 15.41 -10.62
CA GLY A 79 6.45 15.71 -10.30
C GLY A 79 6.75 15.84 -8.80
N GLN A 80 5.74 15.80 -7.93
CA GLN A 80 5.92 15.81 -6.49
C GLN A 80 6.26 14.40 -5.99
N THR A 81 7.17 14.33 -5.02
CA THR A 81 7.57 13.10 -4.32
C THR A 81 7.50 13.29 -2.82
N VAL A 82 7.43 12.19 -2.09
CA VAL A 82 7.41 12.24 -0.62
C VAL A 82 8.82 12.51 -0.10
N ASN A 83 8.92 13.54 0.74
CA ASN A 83 10.07 13.79 1.61
C ASN A 83 9.62 13.74 3.08
N SER A 84 10.55 13.85 4.04
CA SER A 84 10.22 13.75 5.47
C SER A 84 9.23 14.81 5.94
N ASP A 85 9.29 16.03 5.38
CA ASP A 85 8.40 17.12 5.77
C ASP A 85 6.96 16.82 5.34
N LEU A 86 6.78 16.44 4.08
CA LEU A 86 5.48 16.05 3.56
C LEU A 86 4.94 14.82 4.30
N TYR A 87 5.81 13.82 4.54
CA TYR A 87 5.39 12.60 5.25
C TYR A 87 4.90 12.90 6.68
N CYS A 88 5.58 13.76 7.41
CA CYS A 88 5.12 14.21 8.75
C CYS A 88 3.74 14.88 8.68
N LEU A 89 3.52 15.77 7.71
CA LEU A 89 2.21 16.40 7.49
C LEU A 89 1.12 15.37 7.13
N GLN A 90 1.47 14.37 6.33
CA GLN A 90 0.57 13.27 5.99
C GLN A 90 0.20 12.46 7.24
N LEU A 91 1.18 12.11 8.09
CA LEU A 91 0.91 11.41 9.35
C LEU A 91 -0.04 12.19 10.28
N GLU A 92 0.05 13.52 10.33
CA GLU A 92 -0.91 14.35 11.05
C GLU A 92 -2.34 14.24 10.49
N ARG A 93 -2.49 14.28 9.16
CA ARG A 93 -3.79 14.10 8.49
C ARG A 93 -4.35 12.69 8.71
N VAL A 94 -3.48 11.68 8.70
CA VAL A 94 -3.84 10.30 9.03
C VAL A 94 -4.34 10.19 10.47
N ASN A 95 -3.66 10.84 11.42
CA ASN A 95 -4.09 10.89 12.83
C ASN A 95 -5.49 11.51 12.96
N GLN A 96 -5.75 12.62 12.27
CA GLN A 96 -7.08 13.21 12.20
C GLN A 96 -8.11 12.27 11.55
N GLY A 97 -7.68 11.49 10.55
CA GLY A 97 -8.50 10.44 9.92
C GLY A 97 -8.91 9.33 10.90
N LEU A 98 -7.98 8.87 11.75
CA LEU A 98 -8.26 7.90 12.81
C LEU A 98 -9.28 8.43 13.81
N ILE A 99 -9.07 9.66 14.31
CA ILE A 99 -9.98 10.32 15.27
C ILE A 99 -11.40 10.45 14.68
N ARG A 100 -11.53 10.92 13.44
CA ARG A 100 -12.84 11.03 12.75
C ARG A 100 -13.56 9.69 12.61
N LYS A 101 -12.82 8.59 12.55
CA LYS A 101 -13.37 7.23 12.51
C LYS A 101 -13.63 6.63 13.89
N GLY A 102 -13.43 7.37 14.97
CA GLY A 102 -13.59 6.88 16.33
C GLY A 102 -12.54 5.83 16.73
N ILE A 103 -11.37 5.86 16.11
CA ILE A 103 -10.24 4.96 16.41
C ILE A 103 -9.29 5.73 17.33
N ASP A 104 -8.94 5.12 18.46
CA ASP A 104 -7.97 5.67 19.41
C ASP A 104 -6.55 5.62 18.80
N PRO A 105 -5.94 6.77 18.45
CA PRO A 105 -4.65 6.78 17.78
C PRO A 105 -3.52 6.19 18.65
N THR A 106 -3.62 6.26 19.98
CA THR A 106 -2.56 5.80 20.90
C THR A 106 -2.38 4.27 20.86
N LYS A 107 -3.37 3.54 20.33
CA LYS A 107 -3.32 2.09 20.12
C LYS A 107 -2.79 1.70 18.76
N THR A 108 -2.47 2.67 17.91
CA THR A 108 -2.03 2.44 16.52
C THR A 108 -0.64 1.82 16.48
N ARG A 109 -0.50 0.81 15.64
CA ARG A 109 0.77 0.20 15.23
C ARG A 109 0.97 0.48 13.75
N LEU A 110 1.90 1.38 13.44
CA LEU A 110 2.21 1.76 12.06
C LEU A 110 3.12 0.70 11.43
N LEU A 111 2.70 0.18 10.28
CA LEU A 111 3.48 -0.69 9.42
C LEU A 111 3.74 0.05 8.10
N HIS A 112 4.98 0.45 7.89
CA HIS A 112 5.48 1.08 6.67
C HIS A 112 6.86 0.49 6.33
N ASP A 113 7.35 0.75 5.13
CA ASP A 113 8.66 0.30 4.69
C ASP A 113 9.81 1.16 5.29
N ASN A 114 11.04 0.82 4.90
CA ASN A 114 12.25 1.52 5.35
C ASN A 114 12.69 2.63 4.37
N ALA A 115 11.79 3.23 3.60
CA ALA A 115 12.13 4.36 2.73
C ALA A 115 12.73 5.52 3.54
N ARG A 116 13.68 6.26 2.93
CA ARG A 116 14.39 7.35 3.63
C ARG A 116 13.49 8.35 4.34
N PRO A 117 12.37 8.83 3.74
CA PRO A 117 11.43 9.71 4.43
C PRO A 117 10.80 9.07 5.68
N HIS A 118 10.54 7.75 5.65
CA HIS A 118 9.87 7.04 6.73
C HIS A 118 10.76 6.84 7.96
N VAL A 119 12.04 6.59 7.74
CA VAL A 119 13.01 6.32 8.83
C VAL A 119 13.82 7.54 9.26
N SER A 120 13.53 8.72 8.73
CA SER A 120 14.23 9.95 9.10
C SER A 120 13.97 10.30 10.58
N PHE A 121 14.95 10.95 11.22
CA PHE A 121 14.82 11.40 12.61
C PHE A 121 13.55 12.23 12.84
N LYS A 122 13.24 13.17 11.93
CA LYS A 122 12.03 13.99 11.98
C LYS A 122 10.76 13.16 11.97
N THR A 123 10.71 12.13 11.14
CA THR A 123 9.55 11.22 11.06
C THR A 123 9.41 10.38 12.32
N GLN A 124 10.51 9.85 12.85
CA GLN A 124 10.49 9.08 14.09
C GLN A 124 9.96 9.93 15.25
N GLN A 125 10.46 11.18 15.38
CA GLN A 125 9.96 12.13 16.38
C GLN A 125 8.45 12.39 16.20
N LYS A 126 7.98 12.60 14.95
CA LYS A 126 6.56 12.81 14.68
C LYS A 126 5.71 11.60 15.07
N ILE A 127 6.15 10.37 14.80
CA ILE A 127 5.45 9.14 15.17
C ILE A 127 5.37 9.01 16.70
N GLU A 128 6.44 9.37 17.42
CA GLU A 128 6.48 9.37 18.87
C GLU A 128 5.53 10.44 19.46
N GLU A 129 5.51 11.66 18.92
CA GLU A 129 4.56 12.73 19.27
C GLU A 129 3.10 12.29 19.11
N LEU A 130 2.79 11.50 18.06
CA LEU A 130 1.46 10.95 17.81
C LEU A 130 1.12 9.77 18.74
N GLY A 131 2.09 9.28 19.52
CA GLY A 131 1.93 8.14 20.42
C GLY A 131 1.82 6.78 19.72
N TRP A 132 2.25 6.69 18.44
CA TRP A 132 2.18 5.47 17.66
C TRP A 132 3.40 4.57 17.90
N ARG A 133 3.24 3.28 17.60
CA ARG A 133 4.32 2.30 17.63
C ARG A 133 4.60 1.80 16.23
N VAL A 134 5.85 1.87 15.81
CA VAL A 134 6.28 1.30 14.52
C VAL A 134 6.44 -0.21 14.67
N LEU A 135 5.85 -0.96 13.74
CA LEU A 135 6.11 -2.39 13.59
C LEU A 135 7.39 -2.59 12.77
N PRO A 136 8.20 -3.59 13.12
CA PRO A 136 9.37 -3.91 12.32
C PRO A 136 8.96 -4.37 10.92
N HIS A 137 9.66 -3.87 9.90
CA HIS A 137 9.52 -4.31 8.50
C HIS A 137 10.87 -4.75 7.94
N ALA A 138 10.91 -5.89 7.26
CA ALA A 138 12.12 -6.38 6.64
C ALA A 138 12.46 -5.54 5.40
N PRO A 139 13.72 -5.13 5.19
CA PRO A 139 14.12 -4.40 3.99
C PRO A 139 13.78 -5.20 2.72
N TYR A 140 13.35 -4.48 1.67
CA TYR A 140 13.04 -5.06 0.35
C TYR A 140 12.06 -6.24 0.39
N SER A 141 11.04 -6.20 1.24
CA SER A 141 10.09 -7.30 1.44
C SER A 141 8.64 -6.86 1.16
N PRO A 142 8.29 -6.59 -0.12
CA PRO A 142 6.92 -6.21 -0.48
C PRO A 142 5.90 -7.34 -0.21
N ASP A 143 6.38 -8.60 -0.16
CA ASP A 143 5.59 -9.77 0.20
C ASP A 143 5.10 -9.74 1.66
N LEU A 144 5.69 -8.91 2.52
CA LEU A 144 5.31 -8.67 3.92
C LEU A 144 4.65 -7.29 4.13
N ALA A 145 4.43 -6.52 3.06
CA ALA A 145 3.74 -5.23 3.09
C ALA A 145 2.29 -5.38 2.62
N PRO A 146 1.27 -5.25 3.49
CA PRO A 146 -0.13 -5.41 3.08
C PRO A 146 -0.56 -4.49 1.94
N SER A 147 0.03 -3.30 1.86
CA SER A 147 -0.22 -2.38 0.75
C SER A 147 0.22 -2.98 -0.58
N ASP A 148 1.41 -3.58 -0.66
CA ASP A 148 1.93 -4.17 -1.88
C ASP A 148 1.19 -5.45 -2.27
N TYR A 149 1.23 -6.46 -1.40
CA TYR A 149 0.73 -7.79 -1.78
C TYR A 149 -0.79 -7.87 -1.91
N HIS A 150 -1.54 -6.92 -1.35
CA HIS A 150 -3.00 -6.97 -1.36
C HIS A 150 -3.63 -5.75 -2.05
N LEU A 151 -3.43 -4.54 -1.51
CA LEU A 151 -4.11 -3.35 -2.00
C LEU A 151 -3.63 -2.96 -3.40
N PHE A 152 -2.32 -2.76 -3.56
CA PHE A 152 -1.74 -2.33 -4.83
C PHE A 152 -1.79 -3.41 -5.90
N ARG A 153 -1.66 -4.68 -5.54
CA ARG A 153 -1.86 -5.80 -6.47
C ARG A 153 -3.29 -5.79 -7.05
N SER A 154 -4.32 -5.61 -6.20
CA SER A 154 -5.71 -5.46 -6.65
C SER A 154 -5.90 -4.20 -7.50
N MET A 155 -5.24 -3.09 -7.11
CA MET A 155 -5.29 -1.83 -7.85
C MET A 155 -4.65 -1.97 -9.23
N GLU A 156 -3.48 -2.61 -9.36
CA GLU A 156 -2.81 -2.86 -10.65
C GLU A 156 -3.68 -3.66 -11.60
N HIS A 157 -4.37 -4.68 -11.09
CA HIS A 157 -5.30 -5.44 -11.92
C HIS A 157 -6.43 -4.55 -12.46
N SER A 158 -6.97 -3.66 -11.63
CA SER A 158 -8.06 -2.74 -12.01
C SER A 158 -7.59 -1.57 -12.89
N LEU A 159 -6.29 -1.23 -12.84
CA LEU A 159 -5.70 -0.17 -13.67
C LEU A 159 -5.42 -0.62 -15.11
N ARG A 160 -5.41 -1.92 -15.41
CA ARG A 160 -5.11 -2.43 -16.76
C ARG A 160 -5.99 -1.78 -17.80
N ASN A 161 -5.36 -1.24 -18.83
CA ASN A 161 -5.99 -0.54 -19.96
C ASN A 161 -6.76 0.74 -19.58
N MET A 162 -6.59 1.25 -18.34
CA MET A 162 -7.13 2.55 -17.96
C MET A 162 -6.26 3.68 -18.50
N GLN A 163 -6.92 4.72 -19.02
CA GLN A 163 -6.28 5.95 -19.48
C GLN A 163 -6.90 7.14 -18.77
N PHE A 164 -6.06 8.06 -18.30
CA PHE A 164 -6.45 9.27 -17.60
C PHE A 164 -6.01 10.50 -18.38
N VAL A 165 -6.90 11.47 -18.52
CA VAL A 165 -6.59 12.72 -19.21
C VAL A 165 -5.88 13.71 -18.28
N ASN A 166 -6.30 13.75 -17.02
CA ASN A 166 -5.81 14.68 -16.03
C ASN A 166 -5.76 14.05 -14.62
N ILE A 167 -5.16 14.75 -13.67
CA ILE A 167 -5.01 14.28 -12.29
C ILE A 167 -6.35 14.09 -11.56
N ASN A 168 -7.38 14.85 -11.90
CA ASN A 168 -8.68 14.73 -11.27
C ASN A 168 -9.38 13.43 -11.68
N ASP A 169 -9.12 12.93 -12.89
CA ASP A 169 -9.58 11.61 -13.32
C ASP A 169 -8.93 10.52 -12.47
N VAL A 170 -7.61 10.64 -12.20
CA VAL A 170 -6.90 9.72 -11.29
C VAL A 170 -7.48 9.78 -9.88
N ARG A 171 -7.69 10.99 -9.33
CA ARG A 171 -8.27 11.19 -7.99
C ARG A 171 -9.66 10.56 -7.88
N LYS A 172 -10.50 10.79 -8.88
CA LYS A 172 -11.84 10.21 -8.94
C LYS A 172 -11.76 8.69 -8.98
N TRP A 173 -10.97 8.14 -9.90
CA TRP A 173 -10.81 6.69 -10.04
C TRP A 173 -10.30 6.04 -8.75
N VAL A 174 -9.31 6.63 -8.08
CA VAL A 174 -8.79 6.14 -6.78
C VAL A 174 -9.89 6.12 -5.73
N GLY A 175 -10.69 7.18 -5.63
CA GLY A 175 -11.84 7.24 -4.71
C GLY A 175 -12.87 6.16 -5.00
N ASP A 176 -13.25 5.99 -6.26
CA ASP A 176 -14.19 4.97 -6.71
C ASP A 176 -13.66 3.55 -6.45
N PHE A 177 -12.36 3.32 -6.72
CA PHE A 177 -11.71 2.03 -6.43
C PHE A 177 -11.79 1.68 -4.95
N PHE A 178 -11.45 2.61 -4.06
CA PHE A 178 -11.51 2.36 -2.62
C PHE A 178 -12.95 2.14 -2.12
N ALA A 179 -13.90 2.91 -2.64
CA ALA A 179 -15.32 2.77 -2.30
C ALA A 179 -15.92 1.44 -2.79
N SER A 180 -15.37 0.87 -3.85
CA SER A 180 -15.83 -0.42 -4.40
C SER A 180 -15.45 -1.63 -3.54
N LYS A 181 -14.49 -1.49 -2.60
CA LYS A 181 -13.99 -2.60 -1.81
C LYS A 181 -14.78 -2.76 -0.51
N PRO A 182 -15.29 -3.97 -0.23
CA PRO A 182 -15.98 -4.24 1.04
C PRO A 182 -14.99 -4.24 2.22
N ALA A 183 -15.48 -4.05 3.43
CA ALA A 183 -14.64 -4.07 4.65
C ALA A 183 -13.86 -5.38 4.81
N THR A 184 -14.44 -6.51 4.38
CA THR A 184 -13.78 -7.82 4.40
C THR A 184 -12.52 -7.88 3.53
N PHE A 185 -12.46 -7.10 2.44
CA PHE A 185 -11.26 -6.98 1.62
C PHE A 185 -10.08 -6.46 2.45
N TYR A 186 -10.29 -5.37 3.19
CA TYR A 186 -9.25 -4.76 4.01
C TYR A 186 -8.87 -5.65 5.20
N ASP A 187 -9.84 -6.24 5.88
CA ASP A 187 -9.61 -7.15 7.00
C ASP A 187 -8.75 -8.36 6.58
N THR A 188 -9.13 -9.00 5.48
CA THR A 188 -8.39 -10.13 4.92
C THR A 188 -6.96 -9.72 4.55
N GLY A 189 -6.78 -8.53 3.92
CA GLY A 189 -5.47 -8.03 3.54
C GLY A 189 -4.52 -7.91 4.73
N ILE A 190 -4.96 -7.31 5.83
CA ILE A 190 -4.13 -7.17 7.05
C ILE A 190 -3.86 -8.52 7.72
N ARG A 191 -4.89 -9.38 7.84
CA ARG A 191 -4.75 -10.67 8.55
C ARG A 191 -3.89 -11.69 7.81
N ASN A 192 -3.81 -11.61 6.49
CA ASN A 192 -2.92 -12.44 5.66
C ASN A 192 -1.44 -12.25 6.01
N LEU A 193 -1.05 -11.14 6.62
CA LEU A 193 0.30 -10.93 7.12
C LEU A 193 0.76 -12.08 8.05
N ARG A 194 -0.17 -12.66 8.82
CA ARG A 194 0.14 -13.79 9.70
C ARG A 194 0.64 -15.02 8.94
N GLU A 195 -0.09 -15.40 7.89
CA GLU A 195 0.25 -16.60 7.11
C GLU A 195 1.51 -16.36 6.28
N ARG A 196 1.70 -15.15 5.74
CA ARG A 196 2.92 -14.75 5.05
C ARG A 196 4.14 -14.83 5.97
N CYS A 197 4.04 -14.31 7.19
CA CYS A 197 5.13 -14.44 8.19
C CYS A 197 5.43 -15.90 8.54
N LYS A 198 4.42 -16.77 8.67
CA LYS A 198 4.63 -18.19 8.92
C LYS A 198 5.36 -18.86 7.77
N SER A 199 4.93 -18.60 6.54
CA SER A 199 5.55 -19.17 5.35
C SER A 199 7.01 -18.72 5.21
N THR A 200 7.30 -17.42 5.35
CA THR A 200 8.67 -16.90 5.32
C THR A 200 9.58 -17.56 6.37
N ILE A 201 9.05 -17.89 7.54
CA ILE A 201 9.83 -18.62 8.55
C ILE A 201 10.03 -20.07 8.12
N ALA A 202 9.01 -20.74 7.59
CA ALA A 202 9.09 -22.13 7.15
C ALA A 202 10.06 -22.32 5.98
N THR A 203 10.15 -21.32 5.08
CA THR A 203 11.08 -21.30 3.94
C THR A 203 12.44 -20.68 4.27
N GLN A 204 12.76 -20.48 5.55
CA GLN A 204 14.02 -19.92 6.02
C GLN A 204 14.35 -18.51 5.47
N GLY A 205 13.35 -17.73 5.13
CA GLY A 205 13.50 -16.34 4.70
C GLY A 205 13.32 -16.10 3.22
N GLU A 206 12.89 -17.07 2.45
CA GLU A 206 12.51 -16.87 1.06
C GLU A 206 11.24 -16.00 0.94
N TYR A 207 11.12 -15.31 -0.19
CA TYR A 207 9.94 -14.52 -0.50
C TYR A 207 8.68 -15.38 -0.56
N TYR A 208 7.61 -14.84 -0.02
CA TYR A 208 6.30 -15.45 -0.19
C TYR A 208 5.81 -15.24 -1.63
N ILE A 209 5.62 -16.35 -2.35
CA ILE A 209 5.06 -16.37 -3.71
C ILE A 209 3.64 -16.89 -3.61
N ASP A 210 2.64 -16.08 -4.10
CA ASP A 210 1.22 -16.49 -4.22
C ASP A 210 1.00 -17.44 -5.39
#